data_8ab0fca5b3df067db2bdf149effcf6fe
#
_entry.id   8ab0fca5b3df067db2bdf149effcf6fe
#
_cell.length_a   1.000
_cell.length_b   1.000
_cell.length_c   1.000
_cell.angle_alpha   90.00
_cell.angle_beta   90.00
_cell.angle_gamma   90.00
#
_symmetry.space_group_name_H-M   'P 1'
#
loop_
_entity.id
_entity.type
_entity.pdbx_description
1 polymer ?
#
loop_
_entity_poly.entity_id
_entity_poly.type
_entity_poly.pdbx_seq_one_letter_code
_entity_poly.pdbx_strand_id
1 'polypeptide(L)'
;TGRVVSYGLDGKEKWSLSGMSSITIATPYEHEGLLIVSSGYVGDPSRPLYAIRPGATGDISLVDEESSNKFIAWSQPTSAPYNPSTIAYAGVIYVLHDRGLMAAYDAKTGEEIYSKQRIPKGREFTSSPWAYDGKLFCLNENGETFVIRAGREFELLHTNTLMEDDMGMATPAIVDNHLLIRTAARLYCIKQAP
;
A
#
# COMPACT_ATOMS: atom_id res chain seq x y z
N THR A 1 -16.20 -5.70 8.63
CA THR A 1 -15.32 -4.73 9.31
C THR A 1 -14.64 -5.40 10.49
N GLY A 2 -13.41 -5.02 10.80
CA GLY A 2 -12.64 -5.61 11.89
C GLY A 2 -12.04 -6.99 11.62
N ARG A 3 -12.35 -7.62 10.49
CA ARG A 3 -11.79 -8.93 10.11
C ARG A 3 -11.65 -9.10 8.59
N VAL A 4 -10.72 -9.95 8.20
CA VAL A 4 -10.56 -10.48 6.84
C VAL A 4 -10.98 -11.94 6.82
N VAL A 5 -11.64 -12.37 5.75
CA VAL A 5 -12.05 -13.75 5.55
C VAL A 5 -11.63 -14.21 4.16
N SER A 6 -11.04 -15.38 4.09
CA SER A 6 -10.69 -16.05 2.82
C SER A 6 -11.69 -17.17 2.55
N TYR A 7 -12.18 -17.21 1.31
CA TYR A 7 -13.10 -18.22 0.84
C TYR A 7 -12.48 -19.11 -0.25
N GLY A 8 -12.87 -20.36 -0.28
CA GLY A 8 -12.62 -21.21 -1.41
C GLY A 8 -13.53 -20.87 -2.60
N LEU A 9 -13.21 -21.39 -3.78
CA LEU A 9 -14.08 -21.25 -4.95
C LEU A 9 -15.42 -21.95 -4.78
N ASP A 10 -15.56 -22.84 -3.80
CA ASP A 10 -16.79 -23.48 -3.37
C ASP A 10 -17.63 -22.64 -2.40
N GLY A 11 -17.18 -21.41 -2.09
CA GLY A 11 -17.83 -20.48 -1.17
C GLY A 11 -17.64 -20.79 0.32
N LYS A 12 -16.84 -21.80 0.67
CA LYS A 12 -16.56 -22.12 2.09
C LYS A 12 -15.41 -21.26 2.63
N GLU A 13 -15.59 -20.80 3.86
CA GLU A 13 -14.55 -20.10 4.60
C GLU A 13 -13.34 -21.03 4.80
N LYS A 14 -12.17 -20.56 4.41
CA LYS A 14 -10.88 -21.26 4.62
C LYS A 14 -10.20 -20.80 5.90
N TRP A 15 -10.10 -19.50 6.09
CA TRP A 15 -9.53 -18.89 7.27
C TRP A 15 -10.12 -17.49 7.52
N SER A 16 -9.98 -17.02 8.74
CA SER A 16 -10.30 -15.64 9.13
C SER A 16 -9.18 -15.05 9.99
N LEU A 17 -9.06 -13.73 9.93
CA LEU A 17 -8.11 -12.91 10.68
C LEU A 17 -8.83 -11.72 11.27
N SER A 18 -8.90 -11.63 12.59
CA SER A 18 -9.46 -10.52 13.35
C SER A 18 -8.41 -9.42 13.62
N GLY A 19 -8.83 -8.30 14.21
CA GLY A 19 -7.92 -7.20 14.57
C GLY A 19 -7.68 -6.19 13.47
N MET A 20 -8.45 -6.25 12.38
CA MET A 20 -8.43 -5.24 11.33
C MET A 20 -9.09 -3.94 11.81
N SER A 21 -8.75 -2.84 11.15
CA SER A 21 -9.39 -1.54 11.33
C SER A 21 -10.89 -1.60 10.94
N SER A 22 -11.69 -0.68 11.46
CA SER A 22 -13.14 -0.61 11.20
C SER A 22 -13.48 -0.28 9.75
N ILE A 23 -12.59 0.39 9.02
CA ILE A 23 -12.73 0.69 7.60
C ILE A 23 -11.56 0.08 6.84
N THR A 24 -11.85 -0.83 5.92
CA THR A 24 -10.86 -1.54 5.13
C THR A 24 -11.01 -1.15 3.66
N ILE A 25 -9.99 -0.55 3.07
CA ILE A 25 -9.97 -0.05 1.69
C ILE A 25 -8.87 -0.73 0.88
N ALA A 26 -7.69 -0.95 1.47
CA ALA A 26 -6.51 -1.47 0.79
C ALA A 26 -6.76 -2.83 0.13
N THR A 27 -6.25 -3.00 -1.08
CA THR A 27 -6.31 -4.25 -1.83
C THR A 27 -5.26 -5.23 -1.31
N PRO A 28 -5.64 -6.47 -0.95
CA PRO A 28 -4.69 -7.54 -0.67
C PRO A 28 -3.92 -7.95 -1.93
N TYR A 29 -2.65 -8.32 -1.78
CA TYR A 29 -1.83 -8.81 -2.90
C TYR A 29 -0.81 -9.85 -2.44
N GLU A 30 -0.32 -10.65 -3.39
CA GLU A 30 0.76 -11.62 -3.15
C GLU A 30 2.12 -10.99 -3.46
N HIS A 31 3.11 -11.27 -2.61
CA HIS A 31 4.51 -10.94 -2.88
C HIS A 31 5.43 -11.99 -2.23
N GLU A 32 6.32 -12.57 -3.03
CA GLU A 32 7.31 -13.59 -2.60
C GLU A 32 6.70 -14.73 -1.77
N GLY A 33 5.52 -15.20 -2.15
CA GLY A 33 4.82 -16.30 -1.49
C GLY A 33 4.06 -15.89 -0.22
N LEU A 34 3.99 -14.62 0.13
CA LEU A 34 3.22 -14.09 1.24
C LEU A 34 2.02 -13.28 0.74
N LEU A 35 0.87 -13.47 1.35
CA LEU A 35 -0.30 -12.61 1.14
C LEU A 35 -0.18 -11.39 2.06
N ILE A 36 -0.10 -10.21 1.45
CA ILE A 36 -0.03 -8.93 2.17
C ILE A 36 -1.45 -8.37 2.33
N VAL A 37 -1.83 -8.08 3.57
CA VAL A 37 -3.16 -7.56 3.93
C VAL A 37 -2.99 -6.39 4.86
N SER A 38 -3.70 -5.29 4.62
CA SER A 38 -3.64 -4.10 5.46
C SER A 38 -4.99 -3.42 5.62
N SER A 39 -5.18 -2.70 6.72
CA SER A 39 -6.30 -1.78 6.90
C SER A 39 -5.96 -0.69 7.91
N GLY A 40 -6.27 0.57 7.59
CA GLY A 40 -5.70 1.69 8.33
C GLY A 40 -6.60 2.89 8.51
N TYR A 41 -7.81 2.74 9.05
CA TYR A 41 -8.63 3.90 9.36
C TYR A 41 -7.99 4.76 10.47
N VAL A 42 -7.85 6.06 10.19
CA VAL A 42 -7.13 7.00 11.09
C VAL A 42 -7.80 7.23 12.44
N GLY A 43 -9.09 6.88 12.57
CA GLY A 43 -9.85 6.93 13.84
C GLY A 43 -9.62 5.73 14.74
N ASP A 44 -8.97 4.67 14.24
CA ASP A 44 -8.75 3.44 15.00
C ASP A 44 -7.35 3.38 15.62
N PRO A 45 -7.21 2.79 16.80
CA PRO A 45 -5.90 2.55 17.42
C PRO A 45 -5.10 1.50 16.65
N SER A 46 -5.77 0.47 16.10
CA SER A 46 -5.15 -0.58 15.30
C SER A 46 -5.24 -0.25 13.80
N ARG A 47 -4.10 -0.28 13.14
CA ARG A 47 -3.95 -0.09 11.68
C ARG A 47 -2.95 -1.10 11.16
N PRO A 48 -3.33 -2.38 11.14
CA PRO A 48 -2.38 -3.46 10.93
C PRO A 48 -2.00 -3.64 9.46
N LEU A 49 -0.77 -4.08 9.30
CA LEU A 49 -0.20 -4.65 8.08
C LEU A 49 0.28 -6.07 8.41
N TYR A 50 -0.22 -7.06 7.69
CA TYR A 50 0.09 -8.47 7.89
C TYR A 50 0.73 -9.09 6.65
N ALA A 51 1.65 -10.02 6.87
CA ALA A 51 2.12 -10.97 5.87
C ALA A 51 1.70 -12.39 6.27
N ILE A 52 0.89 -13.03 5.44
CA ILE A 52 0.25 -14.31 5.72
C ILE A 52 0.90 -15.39 4.85
N ARG A 53 1.31 -16.51 5.48
CA ARG A 53 1.87 -17.68 4.78
C ARG A 53 0.79 -18.45 4.04
N PRO A 54 1.14 -19.12 2.94
CA PRO A 54 0.22 -20.03 2.25
C PRO A 54 -0.20 -21.20 3.15
N GLY A 55 -1.36 -21.79 2.84
CA GLY A 55 -1.90 -22.93 3.58
C GLY A 55 -2.61 -22.55 4.88
N ALA A 56 -2.92 -21.30 5.11
CA ALA A 56 -3.69 -20.83 6.26
C ALA A 56 -5.09 -21.48 6.31
N THR A 57 -5.53 -21.88 7.52
CA THR A 57 -6.82 -22.52 7.79
C THR A 57 -7.35 -22.13 9.16
N GLY A 58 -8.69 -22.01 9.30
CA GLY A 58 -9.34 -21.67 10.56
C GLY A 58 -9.10 -20.23 11.01
N ASP A 59 -9.19 -19.96 12.30
CA ASP A 59 -8.85 -18.64 12.84
C ASP A 59 -7.32 -18.51 12.96
N ILE A 60 -6.77 -17.52 12.25
CA ILE A 60 -5.32 -17.23 12.23
C ILE A 60 -4.96 -15.96 13.00
N SER A 61 -5.89 -15.42 13.76
CA SER A 61 -5.68 -14.19 14.52
C SER A 61 -4.51 -14.31 15.50
N LEU A 62 -3.80 -13.21 15.67
CA LEU A 62 -2.76 -13.10 16.71
C LEU A 62 -3.42 -12.96 18.09
N VAL A 63 -2.80 -13.50 19.11
CA VAL A 63 -3.23 -13.42 20.49
C VAL A 63 -2.30 -12.46 21.23
N ASP A 64 -2.90 -11.56 22.01
CA ASP A 64 -2.18 -10.58 22.84
C ASP A 64 -1.13 -9.74 22.08
N GLU A 65 0.12 -9.75 22.53
CA GLU A 65 1.22 -8.98 21.95
C GLU A 65 2.02 -9.74 20.88
N GLU A 66 1.50 -10.86 20.39
CA GLU A 66 2.18 -11.60 19.32
C GLU A 66 2.29 -10.76 18.04
N SER A 67 3.44 -10.86 17.36
CA SER A 67 3.67 -10.27 16.04
C SER A 67 3.71 -11.30 14.91
N SER A 68 3.69 -12.60 15.24
CA SER A 68 3.71 -13.72 14.30
C SER A 68 3.14 -14.98 14.92
N ASN A 69 2.69 -15.93 14.08
CA ASN A 69 2.28 -17.27 14.50
C ASN A 69 2.55 -18.28 13.36
N LYS A 70 1.94 -19.46 13.42
CA LYS A 70 2.09 -20.48 12.37
C LYS A 70 1.81 -19.95 10.97
N PHE A 71 0.77 -19.11 10.81
CA PHE A 71 0.29 -18.59 9.52
C PHE A 71 0.63 -17.14 9.28
N ILE A 72 0.78 -16.33 10.31
CA ILE A 72 1.25 -14.94 10.19
C ILE A 72 2.79 -14.96 10.22
N ALA A 73 3.42 -14.56 9.12
CA ALA A 73 4.88 -14.45 9.03
C ALA A 73 5.39 -13.32 9.91
N TRP A 74 4.75 -12.17 9.82
CA TRP A 74 4.99 -10.96 10.60
C TRP A 74 3.78 -10.04 10.56
N SER A 75 3.73 -9.11 11.49
CA SER A 75 2.74 -8.05 11.53
C SER A 75 3.33 -6.73 12.03
N GLN A 76 2.74 -5.64 11.55
CA GLN A 76 2.99 -4.27 12.03
C GLN A 76 1.67 -3.65 12.48
N PRO A 77 1.46 -3.41 13.78
CA PRO A 77 0.11 -3.15 14.32
C PRO A 77 -0.46 -1.76 13.98
N THR A 78 0.39 -0.77 13.60
CA THR A 78 -0.02 0.62 13.40
C THR A 78 0.48 1.24 12.09
N SER A 79 0.87 0.41 11.11
CA SER A 79 1.60 0.86 9.92
C SER A 79 0.76 1.00 8.67
N ALA A 80 -0.45 0.46 8.63
CA ALA A 80 -1.27 0.53 7.44
C ALA A 80 -1.77 1.96 7.13
N PRO A 81 -1.83 2.33 5.85
CA PRO A 81 -2.42 3.59 5.40
C PRO A 81 -3.96 3.48 5.39
N TYR A 82 -4.65 4.61 5.26
CA TYR A 82 -6.11 4.63 5.18
C TYR A 82 -6.60 4.35 3.76
N ASN A 83 -6.41 5.27 2.82
CA ASN A 83 -6.89 5.15 1.45
C ASN A 83 -5.94 4.36 0.52
N PRO A 84 -4.65 4.70 0.43
CA PRO A 84 -3.75 4.01 -0.49
C PRO A 84 -3.57 2.53 -0.12
N SER A 85 -3.46 1.65 -1.09
CA SER A 85 -2.90 0.31 -0.87
C SER A 85 -1.39 0.42 -0.70
N THR A 86 -0.80 -0.50 0.07
CA THR A 86 0.64 -0.66 0.10
C THR A 86 1.15 -1.26 -1.21
N ILE A 87 2.43 -1.09 -1.52
CA ILE A 87 3.06 -1.72 -2.69
C ILE A 87 4.33 -2.43 -2.29
N ALA A 88 4.54 -3.64 -2.84
CA ALA A 88 5.80 -4.34 -2.75
C ALA A 88 6.60 -4.16 -4.04
N TYR A 89 7.87 -3.78 -3.91
CA TYR A 89 8.79 -3.63 -5.03
C TYR A 89 10.23 -3.92 -4.59
N ALA A 90 10.91 -4.80 -5.33
CA ALA A 90 12.30 -5.18 -5.07
C ALA A 90 12.56 -5.63 -3.60
N GLY A 91 11.67 -6.48 -3.04
CA GLY A 91 11.80 -7.03 -1.69
C GLY A 91 11.46 -6.05 -0.56
N VAL A 92 10.89 -4.88 -0.88
CA VAL A 92 10.49 -3.85 0.09
C VAL A 92 9.00 -3.56 -0.04
N ILE A 93 8.30 -3.51 1.09
CA ILE A 93 6.92 -3.02 1.17
C ILE A 93 6.93 -1.54 1.53
N TYR A 94 6.36 -0.72 0.66
CA TYR A 94 6.24 0.72 0.87
C TYR A 94 4.81 1.06 1.29
N VAL A 95 4.72 1.90 2.31
CA VAL A 95 3.47 2.36 2.90
C VAL A 95 3.36 3.87 2.73
N LEU A 96 2.49 4.30 1.82
CA LEU A 96 2.17 5.71 1.62
C LEU A 96 0.95 6.08 2.47
N HIS A 97 1.14 6.90 3.47
CA HIS A 97 0.04 7.43 4.27
C HIS A 97 -0.61 8.65 3.60
N ASP A 98 -1.91 8.78 3.77
CA ASP A 98 -2.74 9.83 3.14
C ASP A 98 -2.24 11.26 3.41
N ARG A 99 -1.55 11.48 4.51
CA ARG A 99 -0.97 12.78 4.88
C ARG A 99 0.46 13.00 4.38
N GLY A 100 0.94 12.19 3.46
CA GLY A 100 2.26 12.32 2.83
C GLY A 100 3.43 11.90 3.73
N LEU A 101 3.25 10.83 4.45
CA LEU A 101 4.33 10.11 5.13
C LEU A 101 4.58 8.79 4.39
N MET A 102 5.83 8.44 4.18
CA MET A 102 6.27 7.18 3.58
C MET A 102 7.04 6.38 4.62
N ALA A 103 6.68 5.11 4.78
CA ALA A 103 7.45 4.12 5.54
C ALA A 103 7.81 2.94 4.64
N ALA A 104 8.83 2.18 5.01
CA ALA A 104 9.25 0.99 4.29
C ALA A 104 9.62 -0.15 5.24
N TYR A 105 9.26 -1.35 4.83
CA TYR A 105 9.48 -2.59 5.57
C TYR A 105 10.11 -3.64 4.65
N ASP A 106 10.98 -4.44 5.19
CA ASP A 106 11.47 -5.63 4.51
C ASP A 106 10.30 -6.59 4.25
N ALA A 107 10.08 -6.97 3.00
CA ALA A 107 8.89 -7.74 2.63
C ALA A 107 8.86 -9.13 3.26
N LYS A 108 10.01 -9.72 3.54
CA LYS A 108 10.14 -11.08 4.07
C LYS A 108 10.07 -11.14 5.59
N THR A 109 10.64 -10.15 6.28
CA THR A 109 10.79 -10.16 7.74
C THR A 109 9.84 -9.21 8.45
N GLY A 110 9.32 -8.18 7.76
CA GLY A 110 8.54 -7.10 8.34
C GLY A 110 9.36 -6.08 9.12
N GLU A 111 10.70 -6.21 9.13
CA GLU A 111 11.58 -5.23 9.79
C GLU A 111 11.44 -3.85 9.16
N GLU A 112 11.35 -2.83 9.98
CA GLU A 112 11.30 -1.45 9.51
C GLU A 112 12.64 -1.06 8.88
N ILE A 113 12.61 -0.69 7.60
CA ILE A 113 13.78 -0.19 6.86
C ILE A 113 13.98 1.30 7.14
N TYR A 114 12.90 2.06 7.04
CA TYR A 114 12.83 3.44 7.52
C TYR A 114 11.43 3.76 8.02
N SER A 115 11.38 4.56 9.08
CA SER A 115 10.13 5.03 9.65
C SER A 115 9.51 6.14 8.80
N LYS A 116 8.34 6.61 9.19
CA LYS A 116 7.53 7.59 8.47
C LYS A 116 8.32 8.86 8.09
N GLN A 117 8.86 8.87 6.88
CA GLN A 117 9.54 10.02 6.28
C GLN A 117 8.54 10.96 5.64
N ARG A 118 8.68 12.25 5.84
CA ARG A 118 7.83 13.28 5.24
C ARG A 118 8.17 13.47 3.76
N ILE A 119 7.21 13.27 2.87
CA ILE A 119 7.29 13.71 1.47
C ILE A 119 7.17 15.25 1.51
N PRO A 120 8.20 16.00 1.11
CA PRO A 120 8.17 17.45 1.13
C PRO A 120 6.99 17.99 0.30
N LYS A 121 6.13 18.83 0.92
CA LYS A 121 4.87 19.36 0.35
C LYS A 121 3.79 18.31 0.03
N GLY A 122 4.10 17.00 0.10
CA GLY A 122 3.13 15.92 -0.18
C GLY A 122 2.01 15.88 0.85
N ARG A 123 0.76 15.89 0.37
CA ARG A 123 -0.47 15.81 1.16
C ARG A 123 -1.56 15.15 0.32
N GLU A 124 -2.62 14.68 0.99
CA GLU A 124 -3.88 14.26 0.36
C GLU A 124 -3.67 13.18 -0.69
N PHE A 125 -3.15 12.03 -0.24
CA PHE A 125 -2.97 10.86 -1.09
C PHE A 125 -4.15 9.90 -0.93
N THR A 126 -4.96 9.78 -1.97
CA THR A 126 -6.02 8.77 -2.08
C THR A 126 -5.63 7.66 -3.03
N SER A 127 -4.90 7.98 -4.11
CA SER A 127 -4.39 6.96 -5.03
C SER A 127 -3.29 6.12 -4.41
N SER A 128 -3.24 4.84 -4.77
CA SER A 128 -2.15 3.95 -4.38
C SER A 128 -0.87 4.29 -5.16
N PRO A 129 0.32 4.13 -4.56
CA PRO A 129 1.58 4.29 -5.27
C PRO A 129 1.75 3.21 -6.34
N TRP A 130 2.53 3.50 -7.36
CA TRP A 130 2.99 2.51 -8.34
C TRP A 130 4.51 2.54 -8.45
N ALA A 131 5.10 1.47 -8.98
CA ALA A 131 6.54 1.32 -9.07
C ALA A 131 6.96 0.98 -10.50
N TYR A 132 8.02 1.60 -10.97
CA TYR A 132 8.62 1.33 -12.27
C TYR A 132 10.08 1.81 -12.30
N ASP A 133 10.96 1.04 -12.92
CA ASP A 133 12.36 1.38 -13.16
C ASP A 133 13.10 1.94 -11.93
N GLY A 134 13.05 1.20 -10.81
CA GLY A 134 13.73 1.57 -9.56
C GLY A 134 13.15 2.80 -8.84
N LYS A 135 11.92 3.17 -9.16
CA LYS A 135 11.26 4.35 -8.60
C LYS A 135 9.85 4.02 -8.13
N LEU A 136 9.40 4.75 -7.13
CA LEU A 136 8.02 4.82 -6.67
C LEU A 136 7.43 6.14 -7.13
N PHE A 137 6.18 6.11 -7.51
CA PHE A 137 5.42 7.27 -7.94
C PHE A 137 4.19 7.39 -7.06
N CYS A 138 3.97 8.55 -6.48
CA CYS A 138 2.88 8.85 -5.56
C CYS A 138 2.10 10.04 -6.07
N LEU A 139 0.91 9.81 -6.63
CA LEU A 139 0.00 10.86 -7.10
C LEU A 139 -0.85 11.35 -5.93
N ASN A 140 -0.86 12.65 -5.68
CA ASN A 140 -1.76 13.26 -4.72
C ASN A 140 -3.05 13.80 -5.39
N GLU A 141 -3.99 14.25 -4.57
CA GLU A 141 -5.27 14.78 -5.08
C GLU A 141 -5.11 16.09 -5.88
N ASN A 142 -4.02 16.84 -5.67
CA ASN A 142 -3.73 18.07 -6.40
C ASN A 142 -3.05 17.85 -7.76
N GLY A 143 -2.95 16.61 -8.23
CA GLY A 143 -2.32 16.27 -9.51
C GLY A 143 -0.79 16.30 -9.50
N GLU A 144 -0.17 16.34 -8.31
CA GLU A 144 1.29 16.24 -8.18
C GLU A 144 1.72 14.78 -8.05
N THR A 145 2.69 14.36 -8.83
CA THR A 145 3.31 13.04 -8.73
C THR A 145 4.71 13.17 -8.14
N PHE A 146 4.88 12.67 -6.94
CA PHE A 146 6.17 12.60 -6.24
C PHE A 146 6.91 11.33 -6.67
N VAL A 147 8.12 11.50 -7.17
CA VAL A 147 8.99 10.40 -7.63
C VAL A 147 10.03 10.15 -6.55
N ILE A 148 9.99 8.97 -5.95
CA ILE A 148 10.83 8.56 -4.83
C ILE A 148 11.72 7.41 -5.30
N ARG A 149 13.00 7.40 -4.93
CA ARG A 149 13.89 6.27 -5.18
C ARG A 149 13.38 5.02 -4.45
N ALA A 150 13.19 3.92 -5.16
CA ALA A 150 12.96 2.64 -4.52
C ALA A 150 14.27 2.13 -3.90
N GLY A 151 14.23 1.71 -2.63
CA GLY A 151 15.42 1.24 -1.91
C GLY A 151 15.27 1.33 -0.39
N ARG A 152 16.38 1.19 0.28
CA ARG A 152 16.44 1.16 1.76
C ARG A 152 16.59 2.55 2.40
N GLU A 153 16.66 3.61 1.61
CA GLU A 153 16.74 5.00 2.06
C GLU A 153 15.65 5.83 1.38
N PHE A 154 15.05 6.75 2.12
CA PHE A 154 14.06 7.67 1.55
C PHE A 154 14.75 8.80 0.80
N GLU A 155 14.48 8.91 -0.50
CA GLU A 155 14.99 10.00 -1.34
C GLU A 155 13.91 10.47 -2.31
N LEU A 156 13.46 11.72 -2.17
CA LEU A 156 12.61 12.37 -3.17
C LEU A 156 13.47 12.83 -4.34
N LEU A 157 13.27 12.23 -5.51
CA LEU A 157 14.02 12.53 -6.72
C LEU A 157 13.45 13.72 -7.48
N HIS A 158 12.13 13.78 -7.61
CA HIS A 158 11.45 14.77 -8.43
C HIS A 158 9.97 14.92 -8.04
N THR A 159 9.35 16.01 -8.45
CA THR A 159 7.89 16.22 -8.39
C THR A 159 7.42 16.70 -9.76
N ASN A 160 6.46 15.98 -10.34
CA ASN A 160 5.80 16.35 -11.58
C ASN A 160 4.42 16.88 -11.25
N THR A 161 3.99 17.95 -11.90
CA THR A 161 2.64 18.49 -11.77
C THR A 161 1.91 18.32 -13.10
N LEU A 162 0.69 17.79 -13.08
CA LEU A 162 -0.18 17.73 -14.26
C LEU A 162 -0.74 19.13 -14.53
N MET A 163 -1.99 19.36 -14.21
CA MET A 163 -2.61 20.68 -14.36
C MET A 163 -3.11 21.13 -12.98
N GLU A 164 -3.03 22.41 -12.74
CA GLU A 164 -3.66 23.02 -11.58
C GLU A 164 -5.19 22.81 -11.66
N ASP A 165 -5.82 22.68 -10.50
CA ASP A 165 -7.27 22.54 -10.31
C ASP A 165 -7.93 21.28 -10.92
N ASP A 166 -7.19 20.18 -11.10
CA ASP A 166 -7.77 18.92 -11.57
C ASP A 166 -7.44 17.76 -10.60
N MET A 167 -8.42 17.36 -9.82
CA MET A 167 -8.25 16.41 -8.72
C MET A 167 -7.99 14.97 -9.20
N GLY A 168 -6.90 14.36 -8.72
CA GLY A 168 -6.51 12.99 -8.98
C GLY A 168 -6.70 12.07 -7.79
N MET A 169 -7.65 11.12 -7.86
CA MET A 169 -7.87 10.11 -6.80
C MET A 169 -7.64 8.68 -7.27
N ALA A 170 -7.68 8.44 -8.58
CA ALA A 170 -7.51 7.12 -9.15
C ALA A 170 -6.04 6.72 -9.22
N THR A 171 -5.73 5.48 -8.87
CA THR A 171 -4.40 4.92 -9.08
C THR A 171 -4.10 4.85 -10.57
N PRO A 172 -2.98 5.44 -11.05
CA PRO A 172 -2.59 5.36 -12.46
C PRO A 172 -2.33 3.92 -12.92
N ALA A 173 -2.51 3.69 -14.22
CA ALA A 173 -2.26 2.41 -14.86
C ALA A 173 -1.19 2.52 -15.95
N ILE A 174 -0.36 1.48 -16.08
CA ILE A 174 0.62 1.35 -17.18
C ILE A 174 0.12 0.27 -18.13
N VAL A 175 -0.11 0.65 -19.39
CA VAL A 175 -0.59 -0.24 -20.45
C VAL A 175 0.18 0.07 -21.73
N ASP A 176 0.80 -0.93 -22.35
CA ASP A 176 1.51 -0.82 -23.64
C ASP A 176 2.46 0.39 -23.72
N ASN A 177 3.30 0.58 -22.71
CA ASN A 177 4.21 1.72 -22.56
C ASN A 177 3.54 3.10 -22.45
N HIS A 178 2.26 3.14 -22.12
CA HIS A 178 1.54 4.38 -21.82
C HIS A 178 1.22 4.43 -20.33
N LEU A 179 1.42 5.58 -19.71
CA LEU A 179 0.93 5.91 -18.37
C LEU A 179 -0.43 6.60 -18.51
N LEU A 180 -1.46 5.95 -17.97
CA LEU A 180 -2.82 6.49 -17.95
C LEU A 180 -3.09 7.06 -16.56
N ILE A 181 -3.41 8.35 -16.49
CA ILE A 181 -3.78 9.05 -15.25
C ILE A 181 -5.19 9.61 -15.42
N ARG A 182 -6.11 9.14 -14.58
CA ARG A 182 -7.47 9.66 -14.54
C ARG A 182 -7.62 10.68 -13.43
N THR A 183 -8.14 11.85 -13.78
CA THR A 183 -8.53 12.91 -12.85
C THR A 183 -10.04 13.12 -12.87
N ALA A 184 -10.55 14.08 -12.11
CA ALA A 184 -11.97 14.42 -12.10
C ALA A 184 -12.46 14.88 -13.50
N ALA A 185 -11.66 15.64 -14.22
CA ALA A 185 -12.05 16.24 -15.50
C ALA A 185 -11.45 15.55 -16.73
N ARG A 186 -10.33 14.77 -16.59
CA ARG A 186 -9.55 14.30 -17.74
C ARG A 186 -9.05 12.86 -17.59
N LEU A 187 -8.73 12.26 -18.72
CA LEU A 187 -7.88 11.07 -18.83
C LEU A 187 -6.61 11.46 -19.59
N TYR A 188 -5.49 11.46 -18.89
CA TYR A 188 -4.18 11.68 -19.49
C TYR A 188 -3.62 10.37 -20.00
N CYS A 189 -3.05 10.40 -21.20
CA CYS A 189 -2.28 9.30 -21.78
C CYS A 189 -0.88 9.81 -22.10
N ILE A 190 0.07 9.42 -21.27
CA ILE A 190 1.46 9.88 -21.34
C ILE A 190 2.31 8.77 -21.92
N LYS A 191 3.07 9.08 -22.96
CA LYS A 191 3.99 8.19 -23.65
C LYS A 191 5.35 8.85 -23.77
N GLN A 192 6.41 8.05 -23.71
CA GLN A 192 7.74 8.56 -24.05
C GLN A 192 7.76 9.05 -25.50
N ALA A 193 8.31 10.23 -25.72
CA ALA A 193 8.56 10.71 -27.07
C ALA A 193 9.56 9.78 -27.78
N PRO A 194 9.41 9.57 -29.10
CA PRO A 194 10.32 8.77 -29.90
C PRO A 194 11.74 9.36 -29.95
#